data_e9389fabfdd498510caf2d9c82466ced
#
_entry.id   e9389fabfdd498510caf2d9c82466ced
#
_cell.length_a   1.000
_cell.length_b   1.000
_cell.length_c   1.000
_cell.angle_alpha   90.00
_cell.angle_beta   90.00
_cell.angle_gamma   90.00
#
_symmetry.space_group_name_H-M   'P 1'
#
loop_
_entity.id
_entity.type
_entity.pdbx_description
1 polymer ?
#
loop_
_entity_poly.entity_id
_entity_poly.type
_entity_poly.pdbx_seq_one_letter_code
_entity_poly.pdbx_strand_id
1 'polypeptide(L)'
;RDCLLSRGLGDVYKRQIKGSWEPDEPILVRVHSSCMTGDIFGSMRCDCGEQLHKAMQTVESEGKGVIVYMNQEGRGIGLMNKIRAYRLQEGGLDTVDANLHLGFKADERDYGVGASILRDIGVRKLRLMTNNPVKRIGLEAYGLEIVENVPIEVTPNEYNRRYLLTKEKRMGHTLHVEE
;
A
#
# COMPACT_ATOMS: atom_id res chain seq x y z
N ARG A 1 23.58 -5.99 13.50
CA ARG A 1 22.11 -5.79 13.60
C ARG A 1 21.80 -4.46 12.96
N ASP A 2 21.60 -4.48 11.66
CA ASP A 2 21.16 -3.30 10.93
C ASP A 2 19.69 -3.08 11.26
N CYS A 3 19.46 -2.20 12.24
CA CYS A 3 18.12 -1.76 12.57
C CYS A 3 17.57 -0.97 11.37
N LEU A 4 16.35 -1.26 10.96
CA LEU A 4 15.61 -0.44 10.01
C LEU A 4 15.64 1.03 10.49
N LEU A 5 16.44 1.87 9.82
CA LEU A 5 16.53 3.29 10.17
C LEU A 5 15.22 3.97 9.78
N SER A 6 14.43 4.36 10.79
CA SER A 6 13.23 5.16 10.59
C SER A 6 13.61 6.64 10.65
N ARG A 7 13.44 7.36 9.53
CA ARG A 7 13.51 8.82 9.50
C ARG A 7 12.13 9.35 9.13
N GLY A 8 11.48 10.02 10.07
CA GLY A 8 10.20 10.66 9.85
C GLY A 8 10.34 12.04 9.19
N LEU A 9 9.49 12.33 8.23
CA LEU A 9 9.22 13.67 7.73
C LEU A 9 7.87 14.09 8.30
N GLY A 10 7.85 14.61 9.54
CA GLY A 10 6.63 15.02 10.22
C GLY A 10 5.61 13.88 10.44
N ASP A 11 4.38 14.23 10.72
CA ASP A 11 3.30 13.29 11.05
C ASP A 11 2.68 12.56 9.84
N VAL A 12 3.11 12.86 8.62
CA VAL A 12 2.42 12.43 7.40
C VAL A 12 3.01 11.16 6.78
N TYR A 13 4.31 10.88 6.95
CA TYR A 13 4.94 9.67 6.41
C TYR A 13 6.15 9.22 7.22
N LYS A 14 6.47 7.93 7.07
CA LYS A 14 7.71 7.34 7.56
C LYS A 14 8.37 6.54 6.44
N ARG A 15 9.71 6.53 6.42
CA ARG A 15 10.47 5.64 5.55
C ARG A 15 11.35 4.72 6.39
N GLN A 16 11.39 3.46 6.01
CA GLN A 16 12.29 2.46 6.57
C GLN A 16 13.22 2.01 5.45
N ILE A 17 14.51 1.97 5.74
CA ILE A 17 15.56 1.64 4.77
C ILE A 17 16.38 0.51 5.35
N LYS A 18 16.65 -0.53 4.55
CA LYS A 18 17.61 -1.57 4.83
C LYS A 18 18.67 -1.61 3.73
N GLY A 19 19.94 -1.76 4.13
CA GLY A 19 21.07 -1.82 3.20
C GLY A 19 21.41 -0.48 2.54
N SER A 20 22.24 -0.55 1.54
CA SER A 20 22.64 0.56 0.67
C SER A 20 22.62 0.08 -0.78
N TRP A 21 22.62 1.01 -1.74
CA TRP A 21 22.56 0.71 -3.17
C TRP A 21 23.38 1.69 -3.99
N GLU A 22 23.75 1.24 -5.17
CA GLU A 22 24.42 2.08 -6.18
C GLU A 22 23.37 2.91 -6.95
N PRO A 23 23.78 4.05 -7.55
CA PRO A 23 22.93 4.77 -8.49
C PRO A 23 22.42 3.81 -9.59
N ASP A 24 21.17 3.92 -9.97
CA ASP A 24 20.52 3.09 -10.97
C ASP A 24 20.33 1.61 -10.65
N GLU A 25 20.69 1.16 -9.47
CA GLU A 25 20.37 -0.18 -9.01
C GLU A 25 18.85 -0.33 -8.76
N PRO A 26 18.20 -1.40 -9.28
CA PRO A 26 16.80 -1.68 -8.99
C PRO A 26 16.61 -2.06 -7.52
N ILE A 27 15.79 -1.30 -6.78
CA ILE A 27 15.57 -1.49 -5.36
C ILE A 27 14.18 -2.02 -5.08
N LEU A 28 14.10 -3.00 -4.17
CA LEU A 28 12.83 -3.51 -3.67
C LEU A 28 12.12 -2.44 -2.84
N VAL A 29 10.92 -2.06 -3.27
CA VAL A 29 10.16 -0.96 -2.67
C VAL A 29 8.73 -1.36 -2.35
N ARG A 30 8.27 -1.02 -1.15
CA ARG A 30 6.86 -1.00 -0.79
C ARG A 30 6.43 0.42 -0.46
N VAL A 31 5.45 0.94 -1.18
CA VAL A 31 4.69 2.13 -0.78
C VAL A 31 3.41 1.64 -0.11
N HIS A 32 3.34 1.75 1.20
CA HIS A 32 2.23 1.28 2.03
C HIS A 32 1.37 2.47 2.46
N SER A 33 0.08 2.43 2.19
CA SER A 33 -0.87 3.41 2.72
C SER A 33 -1.39 2.91 4.07
N SER A 34 -1.33 3.77 5.09
CA SER A 34 -1.73 3.43 6.45
C SER A 34 -3.13 2.82 6.53
N CYS A 35 -3.27 1.88 7.40
CA CYS A 35 -4.54 1.26 7.76
C CYS A 35 -4.52 0.95 9.26
N MET A 36 -4.95 1.89 10.09
CA MET A 36 -4.90 1.76 11.55
C MET A 36 -5.56 0.47 12.03
N THR A 37 -6.70 0.13 11.44
CA THR A 37 -7.42 -1.10 11.83
C THR A 37 -6.65 -2.37 11.48
N GLY A 38 -6.02 -2.45 10.29
CA GLY A 38 -5.25 -3.63 9.86
C GLY A 38 -3.83 -3.64 10.42
N ASP A 39 -3.12 -2.50 10.32
CA ASP A 39 -1.69 -2.43 10.65
C ASP A 39 -1.43 -2.46 12.16
N ILE A 40 -2.35 -1.91 12.98
CA ILE A 40 -2.17 -1.76 14.44
C ILE A 40 -3.10 -2.71 15.21
N PHE A 41 -4.38 -2.75 14.85
CA PHE A 41 -5.38 -3.50 15.62
C PHE A 41 -5.65 -4.92 15.09
N GLY A 42 -4.97 -5.35 14.02
CA GLY A 42 -5.07 -6.71 13.50
C GLY A 42 -6.45 -7.04 12.91
N SER A 43 -7.15 -6.05 12.35
CA SER A 43 -8.46 -6.27 11.72
C SER A 43 -8.35 -7.25 10.55
N MET A 44 -9.17 -8.28 10.58
CA MET A 44 -9.29 -9.29 9.53
C MET A 44 -10.16 -8.85 8.33
N ARG A 45 -10.80 -7.67 8.39
CA ARG A 45 -11.63 -7.13 7.29
C ARG A 45 -10.85 -6.71 6.05
N CYS A 46 -9.53 -6.60 6.15
CA CYS A 46 -8.63 -6.26 5.05
C CYS A 46 -7.33 -7.05 5.15
N ASP A 47 -6.52 -6.93 4.13
CA ASP A 47 -5.20 -7.58 4.00
C ASP A 47 -4.02 -6.65 4.34
N CYS A 48 -4.27 -5.45 4.89
CA CYS A 48 -3.25 -4.39 5.00
C CYS A 48 -2.11 -4.77 5.95
N GLY A 49 -2.42 -5.20 7.18
CA GLY A 49 -1.41 -5.57 8.17
C GLY A 49 -0.53 -6.74 7.70
N GLU A 50 -1.16 -7.79 7.13
CA GLU A 50 -0.43 -8.94 6.59
C GLU A 50 0.48 -8.53 5.42
N GLN A 51 0.01 -7.66 4.52
CA GLN A 51 0.84 -7.12 3.44
C GLN A 51 2.02 -6.29 3.97
N LEU A 52 1.82 -5.50 5.03
CA LEU A 52 2.90 -4.73 5.65
C LEU A 52 3.96 -5.67 6.24
N HIS A 53 3.55 -6.67 7.01
CA HIS A 53 4.45 -7.65 7.60
C HIS A 53 5.20 -8.45 6.53
N LYS A 54 4.48 -8.91 5.49
CA LYS A 54 5.11 -9.61 4.36
C LYS A 54 6.13 -8.75 3.64
N ALA A 55 5.83 -7.46 3.41
CA ALA A 55 6.79 -6.53 2.81
C ALA A 55 8.05 -6.37 3.67
N MET A 56 7.90 -6.23 5.00
CA MET A 56 9.02 -6.12 5.93
C MET A 56 9.88 -7.38 5.91
N GLN A 57 9.27 -8.56 5.95
CA GLN A 57 9.97 -9.85 5.86
C GLN A 57 10.71 -10.02 4.52
N THR A 58 10.09 -9.61 3.41
CA THR A 58 10.72 -9.70 2.08
C THR A 58 11.95 -8.78 1.99
N VAL A 59 11.85 -7.53 2.47
CA VAL A 59 12.99 -6.60 2.54
C VAL A 59 14.09 -7.14 3.47
N GLU A 60 13.71 -7.74 4.60
CA GLU A 60 14.65 -8.35 5.54
C GLU A 60 15.40 -9.53 4.89
N SER A 61 14.70 -10.40 4.20
CA SER A 61 15.29 -11.58 3.53
C SER A 61 16.19 -11.19 2.35
N GLU A 62 15.82 -10.14 1.62
CA GLU A 62 16.64 -9.63 0.50
C GLU A 62 17.87 -8.85 0.99
N GLY A 63 17.87 -8.40 2.25
CA GLY A 63 18.97 -7.62 2.85
C GLY A 63 19.01 -6.16 2.38
N LYS A 64 18.17 -5.76 1.42
CA LYS A 64 18.16 -4.44 0.80
C LYS A 64 16.75 -4.05 0.38
N GLY A 65 16.32 -2.83 0.70
CA GLY A 65 15.01 -2.33 0.25
C GLY A 65 14.47 -1.16 1.04
N VAL A 66 13.31 -0.67 0.63
CA VAL A 66 12.65 0.52 1.20
C VAL A 66 11.17 0.26 1.44
N ILE A 67 10.69 0.66 2.60
CA ILE A 67 9.26 0.77 2.88
C ILE A 67 8.92 2.23 3.12
N VAL A 68 8.08 2.80 2.28
CA VAL A 68 7.48 4.14 2.48
C VAL A 68 6.09 3.95 3.05
N TYR A 69 5.89 4.34 4.29
CA TYR A 69 4.60 4.28 4.98
C TYR A 69 3.92 5.65 4.87
N MET A 70 2.79 5.68 4.14
CA MET A 70 2.04 6.90 3.82
C MET A 70 0.83 7.03 4.72
N ASN A 71 0.65 8.17 5.36
CA ASN A 71 -0.55 8.44 6.16
C ASN A 71 -1.74 8.82 5.26
N GLN A 72 -2.31 7.82 4.59
CA GLN A 72 -3.43 7.95 3.65
C GLN A 72 -4.54 6.96 3.99
N GLU A 73 -5.00 7.01 5.25
CA GLU A 73 -6.01 6.12 5.81
C GLU A 73 -7.29 6.10 4.97
N GLY A 74 -7.87 4.91 4.82
CA GLY A 74 -9.12 4.73 4.09
C GLY A 74 -9.04 5.11 2.61
N ARG A 75 -7.89 4.98 1.95
CA ARG A 75 -7.64 5.49 0.59
C ARG A 75 -7.73 7.01 0.48
N GLY A 76 -7.29 7.73 1.52
CA GLY A 76 -7.29 9.18 1.56
C GLY A 76 -8.51 9.83 2.22
N ILE A 77 -9.58 9.07 2.53
CA ILE A 77 -10.79 9.62 3.13
C ILE A 77 -10.72 9.77 4.67
N GLY A 78 -9.67 9.27 5.28
CA GLY A 78 -9.45 9.29 6.72
C GLY A 78 -10.20 8.21 7.50
N LEU A 79 -9.82 8.01 8.77
CA LEU A 79 -10.33 6.93 9.61
C LEU A 79 -11.84 7.04 9.85
N MET A 80 -12.34 8.21 10.17
CA MET A 80 -13.76 8.39 10.49
C MET A 80 -14.68 8.04 9.31
N ASN A 81 -14.32 8.46 8.11
CA ASN A 81 -15.10 8.14 6.92
C ASN A 81 -14.94 6.67 6.51
N LYS A 82 -13.77 6.08 6.75
CA LYS A 82 -13.57 4.63 6.59
C LYS A 82 -14.52 3.83 7.50
N ILE A 83 -14.71 4.23 8.76
CA ILE A 83 -15.65 3.54 9.66
C ILE A 83 -17.11 3.75 9.19
N ARG A 84 -17.46 4.94 8.68
CA ARG A 84 -18.77 5.16 8.04
C ARG A 84 -18.95 4.28 6.81
N ALA A 85 -17.91 4.14 5.97
CA ALA A 85 -17.94 3.24 4.81
C ALA A 85 -18.13 1.77 5.25
N TYR A 86 -17.51 1.32 6.34
CA TYR A 86 -17.73 -0.02 6.88
C TYR A 86 -19.20 -0.27 7.26
N ARG A 87 -19.86 0.71 7.88
CA ARG A 87 -21.30 0.61 8.19
C ARG A 87 -22.15 0.48 6.93
N LEU A 88 -21.83 1.22 5.88
CA LEU A 88 -22.51 1.11 4.59
C LEU A 88 -22.28 -0.25 3.92
N GLN A 89 -21.09 -0.81 4.06
CA GLN A 89 -20.74 -2.14 3.57
C GLN A 89 -21.50 -3.25 4.33
N GLU A 90 -21.74 -3.08 5.63
CA GLU A 90 -22.62 -3.96 6.41
C GLU A 90 -24.07 -3.90 5.93
N GLY A 91 -24.49 -2.75 5.39
CA GLY A 91 -25.79 -2.58 4.71
C GLY A 91 -25.85 -3.10 3.27
N GLY A 92 -24.76 -3.74 2.78
CA GLY A 92 -24.73 -4.42 1.47
C GLY A 92 -23.95 -3.71 0.37
N LEU A 93 -23.54 -2.44 0.54
CA LEU A 93 -22.68 -1.76 -0.45
C LEU A 93 -21.30 -2.43 -0.52
N ASP A 94 -20.64 -2.29 -1.67
CA ASP A 94 -19.23 -2.62 -1.74
C ASP A 94 -18.35 -1.42 -1.34
N THR A 95 -17.04 -1.62 -1.33
CA THR A 95 -16.08 -0.60 -0.89
C THR A 95 -16.07 0.64 -1.79
N VAL A 96 -16.31 0.49 -3.10
CA VAL A 96 -16.34 1.61 -4.06
C VAL A 96 -17.63 2.40 -3.89
N ASP A 97 -18.77 1.70 -3.87
CA ASP A 97 -20.08 2.33 -3.73
C ASP A 97 -20.25 3.03 -2.38
N ALA A 98 -19.68 2.46 -1.31
CA ALA A 98 -19.65 3.10 0.00
C ALA A 98 -18.88 4.44 0.00
N ASN A 99 -17.74 4.51 -0.70
CA ASN A 99 -17.00 5.76 -0.84
C ASN A 99 -17.77 6.80 -1.66
N LEU A 100 -18.34 6.38 -2.79
CA LEU A 100 -19.17 7.26 -3.65
C LEU A 100 -20.38 7.81 -2.90
N HIS A 101 -21.06 6.96 -2.10
CA HIS A 101 -22.19 7.35 -1.26
C HIS A 101 -21.81 8.42 -0.21
N LEU A 102 -20.57 8.39 0.29
CA LEU A 102 -20.04 9.40 1.21
C LEU A 102 -19.51 10.66 0.50
N GLY A 103 -19.61 10.76 -0.83
CA GLY A 103 -19.16 11.90 -1.63
C GLY A 103 -17.67 11.89 -1.98
N PHE A 104 -16.98 10.77 -1.84
CA PHE A 104 -15.57 10.60 -2.20
C PHE A 104 -15.40 9.84 -3.51
N LYS A 105 -14.24 9.96 -4.14
CA LYS A 105 -13.86 9.06 -5.23
C LYS A 105 -13.58 7.65 -4.72
N ALA A 106 -13.47 6.69 -5.62
CA ALA A 106 -13.06 5.33 -5.29
C ALA A 106 -11.66 5.27 -4.64
N ASP A 107 -10.77 6.19 -5.04
CA ASP A 107 -9.41 6.35 -4.52
C ASP A 107 -9.01 7.84 -4.54
N GLU A 108 -8.75 8.41 -3.37
CA GLU A 108 -8.32 9.82 -3.17
C GLU A 108 -6.82 9.91 -2.84
N ARG A 109 -6.05 8.81 -2.98
CA ARG A 109 -4.64 8.82 -2.62
C ARG A 109 -3.80 9.60 -3.62
N ASP A 110 -2.79 10.30 -3.09
CA ASP A 110 -1.72 10.91 -3.84
C ASP A 110 -0.42 10.11 -3.65
N TYR A 111 0.23 9.77 -4.74
CA TYR A 111 1.49 9.03 -4.75
C TYR A 111 2.73 9.92 -4.95
N GLY A 112 2.54 11.21 -5.25
CA GLY A 112 3.62 12.17 -5.53
C GLY A 112 4.58 12.34 -4.38
N VAL A 113 4.06 12.40 -3.16
CA VAL A 113 4.90 12.49 -1.95
C VAL A 113 5.74 11.23 -1.77
N GLY A 114 5.15 10.04 -1.96
CA GLY A 114 5.88 8.78 -1.90
C GLY A 114 7.00 8.70 -2.95
N ALA A 115 6.72 9.16 -4.16
CA ALA A 115 7.71 9.27 -5.22
C ALA A 115 8.84 10.26 -4.88
N SER A 116 8.50 11.41 -4.31
CA SER A 116 9.48 12.41 -3.89
C SER A 116 10.41 11.87 -2.81
N ILE A 117 9.87 11.13 -1.83
CA ILE A 117 10.66 10.47 -0.79
C ILE A 117 11.65 9.47 -1.40
N LEU A 118 11.20 8.64 -2.35
CA LEU A 118 12.05 7.64 -3.01
C LEU A 118 13.17 8.32 -3.80
N ARG A 119 12.87 9.41 -4.51
CA ARG A 119 13.86 10.19 -5.25
C ARG A 119 14.88 10.86 -4.33
N ASP A 120 14.44 11.39 -3.19
CA ASP A 120 15.31 12.03 -2.18
C ASP A 120 16.36 11.06 -1.62
N ILE A 121 16.01 9.79 -1.44
CA ILE A 121 16.95 8.75 -1.00
C ILE A 121 17.74 8.09 -2.13
N GLY A 122 17.66 8.63 -3.33
CA GLY A 122 18.43 8.16 -4.49
C GLY A 122 17.83 6.97 -5.24
N VAL A 123 16.64 6.49 -4.89
CA VAL A 123 15.97 5.42 -5.63
C VAL A 123 15.43 5.98 -6.95
N ARG A 124 15.75 5.31 -8.05
CA ARG A 124 15.29 5.66 -9.42
C ARG A 124 14.58 4.49 -10.10
N LYS A 125 15.10 3.28 -9.92
CA LYS A 125 14.58 2.03 -10.47
C LYS A 125 13.98 1.20 -9.34
N LEU A 126 12.74 0.74 -9.53
CA LEU A 126 11.98 0.05 -8.51
C LEU A 126 11.64 -1.37 -8.93
N ARG A 127 11.87 -2.31 -8.03
CA ARG A 127 11.16 -3.58 -7.95
C ARG A 127 9.99 -3.35 -6.98
N LEU A 128 8.80 -3.03 -7.51
CA LEU A 128 7.70 -2.51 -6.71
C LEU A 128 6.80 -3.62 -6.18
N MET A 129 6.71 -3.76 -4.87
CA MET A 129 5.77 -4.67 -4.20
C MET A 129 4.35 -4.10 -4.25
N THR A 130 3.56 -4.51 -5.22
CA THR A 130 2.16 -4.07 -5.35
C THR A 130 1.33 -5.02 -6.21
N ASN A 131 0.02 -5.07 -5.93
CA ASN A 131 -0.99 -5.69 -6.80
C ASN A 131 -1.90 -4.62 -7.41
N ASN A 132 -1.62 -3.33 -7.19
CA ASN A 132 -2.45 -2.20 -7.64
C ASN A 132 -1.82 -1.51 -8.86
N PRO A 133 -2.40 -1.60 -10.07
CA PRO A 133 -1.86 -0.96 -11.27
C PRO A 133 -1.89 0.57 -11.20
N VAL A 134 -2.88 1.16 -10.54
CA VAL A 134 -2.98 2.63 -10.37
C VAL A 134 -1.79 3.19 -9.59
N LYS A 135 -1.29 2.42 -8.61
CA LYS A 135 -0.10 2.81 -7.84
C LYS A 135 1.16 2.87 -8.72
N ARG A 136 1.29 1.96 -9.68
CA ARG A 136 2.40 1.95 -10.65
C ARG A 136 2.39 3.23 -11.48
N ILE A 137 1.27 3.52 -12.14
CA ILE A 137 1.08 4.73 -12.96
C ILE A 137 1.37 5.99 -12.14
N GLY A 138 0.88 6.04 -10.90
CA GLY A 138 1.08 7.17 -10.00
C GLY A 138 2.55 7.42 -9.65
N LEU A 139 3.39 6.39 -9.54
CA LEU A 139 4.82 6.54 -9.26
C LEU A 139 5.63 6.86 -10.54
N GLU A 140 5.30 6.23 -11.67
CA GLU A 140 5.93 6.48 -12.98
C GLU A 140 5.75 7.92 -13.43
N ALA A 141 4.58 8.52 -13.16
CA ALA A 141 4.29 9.93 -13.48
C ALA A 141 5.27 10.93 -12.83
N TYR A 142 5.95 10.52 -11.75
CA TYR A 142 6.97 11.32 -11.06
C TYR A 142 8.42 10.92 -11.41
N GLY A 143 8.61 10.22 -12.53
CA GLY A 143 9.94 9.90 -13.06
C GLY A 143 10.66 8.77 -12.34
N LEU A 144 9.93 7.86 -11.73
CA LEU A 144 10.45 6.59 -11.22
C LEU A 144 10.26 5.49 -12.27
N GLU A 145 11.26 4.67 -12.48
CA GLU A 145 11.21 3.54 -13.40
C GLU A 145 10.83 2.27 -12.64
N ILE A 146 9.70 1.64 -13.00
CA ILE A 146 9.30 0.36 -12.42
C ILE A 146 9.79 -0.76 -13.33
N VAL A 147 10.91 -1.38 -12.95
CA VAL A 147 11.55 -2.46 -13.72
C VAL A 147 10.92 -3.83 -13.45
N GLU A 148 10.30 -4.00 -12.27
CA GLU A 148 9.66 -5.25 -11.89
C GLU A 148 8.45 -4.98 -10.99
N ASN A 149 7.37 -5.72 -11.20
CA ASN A 149 6.24 -5.77 -10.27
C ASN A 149 6.35 -7.03 -9.42
N VAL A 150 6.60 -6.87 -8.13
CA VAL A 150 6.70 -7.96 -7.17
C VAL A 150 5.32 -8.15 -6.51
N PRO A 151 4.64 -9.28 -6.73
CA PRO A 151 3.34 -9.54 -6.12
C PRO A 151 3.42 -9.59 -4.60
N ILE A 152 2.41 -9.02 -3.94
CA ILE A 152 2.28 -9.06 -2.49
C ILE A 152 0.88 -9.51 -2.10
N GLU A 153 0.58 -10.75 -2.47
CA GLU A 153 -0.71 -11.38 -2.16
C GLU A 153 -0.65 -12.04 -0.78
N VAL A 154 -1.78 -12.03 -0.11
CA VAL A 154 -2.01 -12.75 1.14
C VAL A 154 -3.22 -13.66 0.97
N THR A 155 -3.24 -14.78 1.67
CA THR A 155 -4.34 -15.76 1.59
C THR A 155 -5.63 -15.11 2.06
N PRO A 156 -6.71 -15.15 1.26
CA PRO A 156 -8.01 -14.66 1.69
C PRO A 156 -8.54 -15.41 2.91
N ASN A 157 -9.21 -14.69 3.81
CA ASN A 157 -9.95 -15.27 4.93
C ASN A 157 -11.46 -14.99 4.77
N GLU A 158 -12.28 -15.59 5.62
CA GLU A 158 -13.75 -15.44 5.57
C GLU A 158 -14.22 -13.97 5.70
N TYR A 159 -13.46 -13.11 6.41
CA TYR A 159 -13.84 -11.72 6.66
C TYR A 159 -13.39 -10.76 5.56
N ASN A 160 -12.31 -11.06 4.85
CA ASN A 160 -11.75 -10.15 3.84
C ASN A 160 -12.00 -10.60 2.38
N ARG A 161 -12.52 -11.82 2.15
CA ARG A 161 -12.76 -12.36 0.80
C ARG A 161 -13.57 -11.39 -0.08
N ARG A 162 -14.71 -10.90 0.42
CA ARG A 162 -15.56 -9.94 -0.32
C ARG A 162 -14.79 -8.64 -0.66
N TYR A 163 -14.00 -8.15 0.26
CA TYR A 163 -13.16 -6.96 0.04
C TYR A 163 -12.09 -7.20 -1.03
N LEU A 164 -11.43 -8.35 -1.03
CA LEU A 164 -10.42 -8.72 -2.02
C LEU A 164 -11.05 -8.93 -3.40
N LEU A 165 -12.21 -9.55 -3.49
CA LEU A 165 -12.97 -9.67 -4.74
C LEU A 165 -13.36 -8.29 -5.31
N THR A 166 -13.74 -7.33 -4.47
CA THR A 166 -14.01 -5.97 -4.93
C THR A 166 -12.75 -5.29 -5.47
N LYS A 167 -11.59 -5.48 -4.84
CA LYS A 167 -10.30 -4.99 -5.35
C LYS A 167 -9.98 -5.57 -6.73
N GLU A 168 -10.16 -6.86 -6.91
CA GLU A 168 -9.91 -7.56 -8.18
C GLU A 168 -10.88 -7.08 -9.25
N LYS A 169 -12.19 -7.27 -9.04
CA LYS A 169 -13.23 -7.07 -10.07
C LYS A 169 -13.53 -5.60 -10.39
N ARG A 170 -13.46 -4.71 -9.40
CA ARG A 170 -13.85 -3.28 -9.58
C ARG A 170 -12.69 -2.30 -9.57
N MET A 171 -11.55 -2.67 -9.04
CA MET A 171 -10.38 -1.78 -8.94
C MET A 171 -9.18 -2.26 -9.75
N GLY A 172 -9.33 -3.35 -10.51
CA GLY A 172 -8.31 -3.86 -11.42
C GLY A 172 -7.04 -4.35 -10.72
N HIS A 173 -7.12 -4.72 -9.45
CA HIS A 173 -5.98 -5.32 -8.76
C HIS A 173 -5.65 -6.70 -9.35
N THR A 174 -4.37 -6.98 -9.51
CA THR A 174 -3.89 -8.31 -9.90
C THR A 174 -3.87 -9.19 -8.65
N LEU A 175 -4.96 -9.92 -8.43
CA LEU A 175 -5.15 -10.85 -7.32
C LEU A 175 -5.68 -12.17 -7.87
N HIS A 176 -5.48 -13.26 -7.13
CA HIS A 176 -6.01 -14.58 -7.45
C HIS A 176 -6.93 -15.01 -6.28
N VAL A 177 -8.16 -14.51 -6.29
CA VAL A 177 -9.14 -14.82 -5.24
C VAL A 177 -10.12 -15.87 -5.81
N GLU A 178 -10.03 -17.09 -5.29
CA GLU A 178 -11.01 -18.15 -5.63
C GLU A 178 -12.41 -17.77 -5.13
N GLU A 179 -13.44 -18.01 -5.95
CA GLU A 179 -14.85 -17.71 -5.63
C GLU A 179 -15.43 -18.62 -4.54
#